data_fc69ad9a0d790b80d25e10dec29e1896
#
_entry.id   fc69ad9a0d790b80d25e10dec29e1896
#
_cell.length_a   1.000
_cell.length_b   1.000
_cell.length_c   1.000
_cell.angle_alpha   90.00
_cell.angle_beta   90.00
_cell.angle_gamma   90.00
#
_symmetry.space_group_name_H-M   'P 1'
#
loop_
_entity.id
_entity.type
_entity.pdbx_description
1 polymer ?
#
loop_
_entity_poly.entity_id
_entity_poly.type
_entity_poly.pdbx_seq_one_letter_code
_entity_poly.pdbx_strand_id
1 'polypeptide(L)'
;PAAAAGLTAQTVPGLKLKWAFGFPSALRARAHPVVAMGAIFVGSQDGSVYALDLATGCARWVHHGGAEVRTAIVVEPGSVAHPRVFFGDFQGRAYALDALTGKELWRQRIDDHANATITGTPLLRGDTLYVPVSSLEVVTAADPNYACCTFRGSVAALDVNDGRIKWKHYTVENPPAESGKTAVGTPRLGPSGAPVWGSPAFDDRRGVIYHGSGEN
;
A
#
# COMPACT_ATOMS: atom_id res chain seq x y z
N PRO A 1 -15.21 11.96 9.73
CA PRO A 1 -16.20 11.82 10.79
C PRO A 1 -17.60 11.69 10.22
N ALA A 2 -18.49 10.89 10.83
CA ALA A 2 -19.86 10.66 10.33
C ALA A 2 -20.63 11.97 10.14
N ALA A 3 -20.42 12.96 11.01
CA ALA A 3 -21.01 14.28 10.90
C ALA A 3 -20.65 15.04 9.61
N ALA A 4 -19.44 14.83 9.09
CA ALA A 4 -19.00 15.46 7.83
C ALA A 4 -19.61 14.79 6.59
N ALA A 5 -20.04 13.55 6.70
CA ALA A 5 -20.69 12.82 5.60
C ALA A 5 -22.17 13.19 5.42
N GLY A 6 -22.79 13.84 6.43
CA GLY A 6 -24.23 14.18 6.43
C GLY A 6 -25.17 12.96 6.42
N LEU A 7 -24.63 11.76 6.72
CA LEU A 7 -25.41 10.52 6.72
C LEU A 7 -25.99 10.25 8.10
N THR A 8 -27.28 9.96 8.15
CA THR A 8 -28.02 9.55 9.34
C THR A 8 -28.85 8.32 9.03
N ALA A 9 -29.35 7.63 10.07
CA ALA A 9 -30.27 6.51 9.89
C ALA A 9 -31.51 6.88 9.05
N GLN A 10 -31.93 8.15 9.10
CA GLN A 10 -33.08 8.67 8.37
C GLN A 10 -32.75 8.96 6.89
N THR A 11 -31.50 9.41 6.58
CA THR A 11 -31.12 9.79 5.21
C THR A 11 -30.58 8.64 4.38
N VAL A 12 -30.01 7.60 5.00
CA VAL A 12 -29.44 6.42 4.31
C VAL A 12 -30.45 5.72 3.37
N PRO A 13 -31.73 5.47 3.75
CA PRO A 13 -32.68 4.84 2.85
C PRO A 13 -33.01 5.66 1.59
N GLY A 14 -32.75 6.97 1.61
CA GLY A 14 -32.96 7.89 0.49
C GLY A 14 -31.77 8.05 -0.46
N LEU A 15 -30.66 7.34 -0.22
CA LEU A 15 -29.50 7.38 -1.11
C LEU A 15 -29.81 6.86 -2.50
N LYS A 16 -29.30 7.55 -3.52
CA LYS A 16 -29.42 7.15 -4.93
C LYS A 16 -28.05 7.03 -5.53
N LEU A 17 -27.87 6.05 -6.44
CA LEU A 17 -26.65 5.92 -7.23
C LEU A 17 -26.47 7.19 -8.06
N LYS A 18 -25.34 7.86 -7.91
CA LYS A 18 -24.99 9.06 -8.67
C LYS A 18 -24.30 8.71 -9.99
N TRP A 19 -23.31 7.84 -9.91
CA TRP A 19 -22.56 7.27 -11.04
C TRP A 19 -21.86 5.99 -10.61
N ALA A 20 -21.39 5.21 -11.55
CA ALA A 20 -20.59 4.02 -11.34
C ALA A 20 -19.37 4.04 -12.29
N PHE A 21 -18.23 3.54 -11.83
CA PHE A 21 -17.02 3.42 -12.62
C PHE A 21 -16.59 1.95 -12.70
N GLY A 22 -16.44 1.43 -13.92
CA GLY A 22 -15.89 0.10 -14.17
C GLY A 22 -14.40 0.18 -14.44
N PHE A 23 -13.58 -0.57 -13.68
CA PHE A 23 -12.15 -0.63 -13.92
C PHE A 23 -11.84 -1.44 -15.18
N PRO A 24 -11.20 -0.86 -16.22
CA PRO A 24 -10.78 -1.62 -17.38
C PRO A 24 -9.83 -2.76 -17.00
N SER A 25 -9.98 -3.91 -17.63
CA SER A 25 -9.09 -5.08 -17.46
C SER A 25 -8.94 -5.60 -16.03
N ALA A 26 -9.84 -5.22 -15.10
CA ALA A 26 -9.82 -5.66 -13.72
C ALA A 26 -11.01 -6.59 -13.41
N LEU A 27 -10.73 -7.71 -12.76
CA LEU A 27 -11.74 -8.67 -12.29
C LEU A 27 -12.19 -8.40 -10.86
N ARG A 28 -11.48 -7.53 -10.13
CA ARG A 28 -11.73 -7.23 -8.72
C ARG A 28 -11.27 -5.82 -8.34
N ALA A 29 -12.02 -5.16 -7.48
CA ALA A 29 -11.66 -3.88 -6.87
C ALA A 29 -11.31 -4.12 -5.40
N ARG A 30 -10.05 -3.96 -5.02
CA ARG A 30 -9.54 -4.18 -3.66
C ARG A 30 -9.06 -2.91 -2.97
N ALA A 31 -8.66 -1.91 -3.76
CA ALA A 31 -8.21 -0.64 -3.23
C ALA A 31 -9.35 0.16 -2.59
N HIS A 32 -9.06 0.83 -1.48
CA HIS A 32 -10.01 1.74 -0.86
C HIS A 32 -9.97 3.10 -1.57
N PRO A 33 -11.12 3.62 -2.03
CA PRO A 33 -11.18 4.95 -2.63
C PRO A 33 -10.96 6.04 -1.57
N VAL A 34 -10.27 7.12 -1.96
CA VAL A 34 -10.03 8.29 -1.11
C VAL A 34 -10.57 9.53 -1.80
N VAL A 35 -11.35 10.33 -1.06
CA VAL A 35 -11.95 11.57 -1.58
C VAL A 35 -11.13 12.76 -1.09
N ALA A 36 -10.59 13.52 -2.03
CA ALA A 36 -9.89 14.77 -1.76
C ALA A 36 -9.93 15.68 -3.01
N MET A 37 -9.82 16.99 -2.82
CA MET A 37 -9.71 17.99 -3.90
C MET A 37 -10.78 17.86 -4.99
N GLY A 38 -12.01 17.47 -4.60
CA GLY A 38 -13.11 17.23 -5.55
C GLY A 38 -12.91 16.04 -6.48
N ALA A 39 -11.99 15.15 -6.15
CA ALA A 39 -11.70 13.90 -6.87
C ALA A 39 -11.81 12.68 -5.96
N ILE A 40 -11.94 11.52 -6.59
CA ILE A 40 -11.78 10.20 -5.97
C ILE A 40 -10.50 9.59 -6.53
N PHE A 41 -9.56 9.27 -5.63
CA PHE A 41 -8.33 8.57 -5.97
C PHE A 41 -8.49 7.09 -5.64
N VAL A 42 -8.20 6.20 -6.59
CA VAL A 42 -8.33 4.76 -6.38
C VAL A 42 -7.37 3.96 -7.25
N GLY A 43 -6.78 2.92 -6.67
CA GLY A 43 -5.94 1.95 -7.37
C GLY A 43 -6.75 0.84 -8.03
N SER A 44 -6.16 0.15 -8.99
CA SER A 44 -6.77 -0.95 -9.74
C SER A 44 -5.88 -2.19 -9.77
N GLN A 45 -6.51 -3.33 -10.10
CA GLN A 45 -5.83 -4.62 -10.26
C GLN A 45 -4.84 -4.64 -11.43
N ASP A 46 -5.10 -3.86 -12.48
CA ASP A 46 -4.21 -3.76 -13.64
C ASP A 46 -2.97 -2.88 -13.39
N GLY A 47 -2.84 -2.32 -12.18
CA GLY A 47 -1.75 -1.43 -11.79
C GLY A 47 -2.02 0.04 -12.09
N SER A 48 -3.19 0.38 -12.60
CA SER A 48 -3.57 1.78 -12.84
C SER A 48 -4.02 2.45 -11.55
N VAL A 49 -3.76 3.75 -11.45
CA VAL A 49 -4.32 4.66 -10.44
C VAL A 49 -5.12 5.73 -11.14
N TYR A 50 -6.35 5.92 -10.70
CA TYR A 50 -7.31 6.85 -11.26
C TYR A 50 -7.56 8.03 -10.33
N ALA A 51 -7.64 9.24 -10.87
CA ALA A 51 -8.32 10.35 -10.25
C ALA A 51 -9.64 10.58 -10.99
N LEU A 52 -10.75 10.27 -10.34
CA LEU A 52 -12.08 10.43 -10.92
C LEU A 52 -12.71 11.72 -10.38
N ASP A 53 -13.36 12.47 -11.24
CA ASP A 53 -14.11 13.64 -10.81
C ASP A 53 -15.26 13.24 -9.88
N LEU A 54 -15.35 13.84 -8.71
CA LEU A 54 -16.33 13.49 -7.67
C LEU A 54 -17.77 13.72 -8.12
N ALA A 55 -18.00 14.69 -9.00
CA ALA A 55 -19.34 15.03 -9.46
C ALA A 55 -19.84 14.12 -10.58
N THR A 56 -18.95 13.77 -11.51
CA THR A 56 -19.30 13.11 -12.78
C THR A 56 -18.84 11.66 -12.88
N GLY A 57 -17.81 11.25 -12.11
CA GLY A 57 -17.16 9.95 -12.25
C GLY A 57 -16.19 9.86 -13.43
N CYS A 58 -16.02 10.93 -14.22
CA CYS A 58 -15.08 10.94 -15.33
C CYS A 58 -13.64 10.96 -14.82
N ALA A 59 -12.75 10.25 -15.52
CA ALA A 59 -11.32 10.29 -15.19
C ALA A 59 -10.73 11.68 -15.49
N ARG A 60 -10.11 12.31 -14.49
CA ARG A 60 -9.30 13.51 -14.65
C ARG A 60 -7.93 13.15 -15.19
N TRP A 61 -7.37 12.07 -14.65
CA TRP A 61 -6.13 11.47 -15.14
C TRP A 61 -6.08 9.98 -14.76
N VAL A 62 -5.22 9.26 -15.47
CA VAL A 62 -4.88 7.87 -15.19
C VAL A 62 -3.38 7.73 -15.21
N HIS A 63 -2.80 7.15 -14.16
CA HIS A 63 -1.40 6.73 -14.12
C HIS A 63 -1.34 5.22 -14.31
N HIS A 64 -0.49 4.74 -15.22
CA HIS A 64 -0.27 3.33 -15.47
C HIS A 64 1.00 2.86 -14.77
N GLY A 65 0.84 2.17 -13.64
CA GLY A 65 1.93 1.46 -12.95
C GLY A 65 2.18 0.08 -13.56
N GLY A 66 3.04 -0.68 -12.93
CA GLY A 66 3.43 -2.01 -13.46
C GLY A 66 2.85 -3.19 -12.68
N ALA A 67 2.10 -2.96 -11.61
CA ALA A 67 1.55 -4.02 -10.75
C ALA A 67 0.33 -3.55 -9.98
N GLU A 68 -0.52 -4.51 -9.60
CA GLU A 68 -1.76 -4.27 -8.85
C GLU A 68 -1.55 -3.28 -7.68
N VAL A 69 -2.43 -2.29 -7.56
CA VAL A 69 -2.46 -1.33 -6.46
C VAL A 69 -3.65 -1.68 -5.55
N ARG A 70 -3.35 -2.20 -4.34
CA ARG A 70 -4.35 -2.57 -3.32
C ARG A 70 -4.45 -1.57 -2.19
N THR A 71 -3.42 -0.76 -2.01
CA THR A 71 -3.41 0.27 -0.97
C THR A 71 -4.46 1.34 -1.26
N ALA A 72 -4.95 2.00 -0.21
CA ALA A 72 -5.56 3.30 -0.43
C ALA A 72 -4.51 4.30 -0.93
N ILE A 73 -4.97 5.34 -1.60
CA ILE A 73 -4.11 6.43 -2.05
C ILE A 73 -3.99 7.44 -0.92
N VAL A 74 -2.78 7.68 -0.44
CA VAL A 74 -2.51 8.70 0.57
C VAL A 74 -2.42 10.05 -0.12
N VAL A 75 -3.25 10.99 0.29
CA VAL A 75 -3.25 12.35 -0.26
C VAL A 75 -2.53 13.27 0.73
N GLU A 76 -1.58 14.06 0.23
CA GLU A 76 -0.85 15.04 1.05
C GLU A 76 -1.85 16.07 1.64
N PRO A 77 -1.85 16.25 2.98
CA PRO A 77 -2.81 17.14 3.62
C PRO A 77 -2.44 18.62 3.43
N GLY A 78 -3.46 19.48 3.52
CA GLY A 78 -3.27 20.93 3.49
C GLY A 78 -3.41 21.54 2.10
N SER A 79 -3.29 22.87 2.05
CA SER A 79 -3.33 23.64 0.81
C SER A 79 -1.92 23.86 0.29
N VAL A 80 -1.34 22.84 -0.36
CA VAL A 80 -0.04 22.96 -1.03
C VAL A 80 -0.25 23.27 -2.51
N ALA A 81 0.64 24.06 -3.08
CA ALA A 81 0.55 24.46 -4.50
C ALA A 81 0.67 23.25 -5.45
N HIS A 82 1.46 22.25 -5.06
CA HIS A 82 1.69 21.03 -5.81
C HIS A 82 1.42 19.81 -4.88
N PRO A 83 0.15 19.48 -4.65
CA PRO A 83 -0.20 18.36 -3.78
C PRO A 83 0.24 17.04 -4.40
N ARG A 84 0.66 16.11 -3.53
CA ARG A 84 1.14 14.78 -3.94
C ARG A 84 0.18 13.70 -3.47
N VAL A 85 0.20 12.59 -4.17
CA VAL A 85 -0.42 11.35 -3.74
C VAL A 85 0.60 10.24 -3.67
N PHE A 86 0.44 9.33 -2.68
CA PHE A 86 1.37 8.24 -2.44
C PHE A 86 0.61 6.92 -2.34
N PHE A 87 1.24 5.83 -2.80
CA PHE A 87 0.69 4.49 -2.71
C PHE A 87 1.79 3.44 -2.85
N GLY A 88 1.43 2.19 -2.60
CA GLY A 88 2.31 1.05 -2.85
C GLY A 88 1.67 0.06 -3.82
N ASP A 89 2.51 -0.73 -4.51
CA ASP A 89 2.08 -1.75 -5.44
C ASP A 89 2.42 -3.18 -4.98
N PHE A 90 1.90 -4.13 -5.72
CA PHE A 90 2.05 -5.57 -5.46
C PHE A 90 3.43 -6.14 -5.82
N GLN A 91 4.35 -5.31 -6.34
CA GLN A 91 5.75 -5.64 -6.55
C GLN A 91 6.68 -4.95 -5.55
N GLY A 92 6.15 -4.46 -4.42
CA GLY A 92 6.95 -3.87 -3.36
C GLY A 92 7.54 -2.50 -3.71
N ARG A 93 6.87 -1.73 -4.59
CA ARG A 93 7.28 -0.37 -4.94
C ARG A 93 6.34 0.65 -4.34
N ALA A 94 6.90 1.71 -3.78
CA ALA A 94 6.17 2.91 -3.38
C ALA A 94 6.32 4.00 -4.44
N TYR A 95 5.30 4.85 -4.55
CA TYR A 95 5.19 5.89 -5.57
C TYR A 95 4.77 7.21 -4.96
N ALA A 96 5.22 8.30 -5.58
CA ALA A 96 4.61 9.62 -5.47
C ALA A 96 4.22 10.13 -6.85
N LEU A 97 3.00 10.65 -6.96
CA LEU A 97 2.53 11.35 -8.14
C LEU A 97 2.10 12.77 -7.76
N ASP A 98 2.18 13.66 -8.74
CA ASP A 98 1.47 14.94 -8.68
C ASP A 98 -0.05 14.67 -8.67
N ALA A 99 -0.74 15.15 -7.66
CA ALA A 99 -2.15 14.84 -7.45
C ALA A 99 -3.09 15.48 -8.49
N LEU A 100 -2.65 16.56 -9.16
CA LEU A 100 -3.46 17.27 -10.15
C LEU A 100 -3.33 16.67 -11.54
N THR A 101 -2.15 16.13 -11.87
CA THR A 101 -1.82 15.68 -13.23
C THR A 101 -1.60 14.18 -13.37
N GLY A 102 -1.37 13.45 -12.28
CA GLY A 102 -1.00 12.03 -12.28
C GLY A 102 0.43 11.76 -12.73
N LYS A 103 1.24 12.82 -12.94
CA LYS A 103 2.65 12.67 -13.31
C LYS A 103 3.44 12.02 -12.19
N GLU A 104 4.22 10.97 -12.50
CA GLU A 104 5.13 10.33 -11.56
C GLU A 104 6.25 11.30 -11.16
N LEU A 105 6.41 11.51 -9.87
CA LEU A 105 7.49 12.32 -9.28
C LEU A 105 8.66 11.42 -8.89
N TRP A 106 8.35 10.30 -8.23
CA TRP A 106 9.34 9.26 -7.93
C TRP A 106 8.67 7.90 -7.73
N ARG A 107 9.49 6.85 -7.87
CA ARG A 107 9.16 5.46 -7.60
C ARG A 107 10.35 4.78 -6.94
N GLN A 108 10.12 4.11 -5.82
CA GLN A 108 11.15 3.45 -5.04
C GLN A 108 10.78 1.99 -4.76
N ARG A 109 11.66 1.04 -5.08
CA ARG A 109 11.54 -0.34 -4.61
C ARG A 109 11.94 -0.40 -3.15
N ILE A 110 11.08 -0.98 -2.29
CA ILE A 110 11.25 -0.97 -0.84
C ILE A 110 11.98 -2.21 -0.34
N ASP A 111 11.82 -3.32 -1.03
CA ASP A 111 12.46 -4.59 -0.67
C ASP A 111 12.86 -5.37 -1.92
N ASP A 112 14.04 -5.99 -1.90
CA ASP A 112 14.57 -6.76 -3.02
C ASP A 112 14.09 -8.22 -3.04
N HIS A 113 13.41 -8.69 -1.99
CA HIS A 113 12.84 -10.02 -1.95
C HIS A 113 11.81 -10.20 -3.08
N ALA A 114 11.90 -11.31 -3.81
CA ALA A 114 11.08 -11.56 -5.01
C ALA A 114 9.56 -11.55 -4.72
N ASN A 115 9.18 -12.00 -3.51
CA ASN A 115 7.78 -12.06 -3.08
C ASN A 115 7.32 -10.83 -2.27
N ALA A 116 8.17 -9.80 -2.14
CA ALA A 116 7.79 -8.59 -1.39
C ALA A 116 6.65 -7.84 -2.08
N THR A 117 5.67 -7.40 -1.29
CA THR A 117 4.50 -6.65 -1.74
C THR A 117 4.20 -5.50 -0.79
N ILE A 118 3.45 -4.50 -1.25
CA ILE A 118 2.87 -3.47 -0.39
C ILE A 118 1.35 -3.58 -0.52
N THR A 119 0.71 -4.06 0.54
CA THR A 119 -0.75 -4.23 0.62
C THR A 119 -1.38 -3.32 1.67
N GLY A 120 -0.66 -2.99 2.73
CA GLY A 120 -1.05 -1.99 3.71
C GLY A 120 -0.89 -0.58 3.16
N THR A 121 -1.83 0.30 3.48
CA THR A 121 -1.75 1.71 3.06
C THR A 121 -0.59 2.40 3.78
N PRO A 122 0.32 3.09 3.07
CA PRO A 122 1.36 3.89 3.69
C PRO A 122 0.80 4.98 4.60
N LEU A 123 1.59 5.39 5.58
CA LEU A 123 1.25 6.48 6.49
C LEU A 123 2.13 7.69 6.21
N LEU A 124 1.53 8.82 5.91
CA LEU A 124 2.24 10.09 5.73
C LEU A 124 2.24 10.89 7.04
N ARG A 125 3.43 11.29 7.50
CA ARG A 125 3.57 12.20 8.63
C ARG A 125 4.74 13.15 8.41
N GLY A 126 4.44 14.45 8.29
CA GLY A 126 5.44 15.47 7.96
C GLY A 126 6.11 15.19 6.62
N ASP A 127 7.42 15.13 6.63
CA ASP A 127 8.28 14.83 5.47
C ASP A 127 8.58 13.34 5.27
N THR A 128 7.85 12.46 5.96
CA THR A 128 8.17 11.03 5.98
C THR A 128 6.95 10.19 5.62
N LEU A 129 7.13 9.28 4.66
CA LEU A 129 6.18 8.24 4.28
C LEU A 129 6.62 6.91 4.88
N TYR A 130 5.79 6.35 5.76
CA TYR A 130 6.02 5.04 6.37
C TYR A 130 5.31 3.96 5.57
N VAL A 131 6.06 3.05 5.00
CA VAL A 131 5.58 2.03 4.08
C VAL A 131 5.67 0.66 4.73
N PRO A 132 4.53 -0.02 4.98
CA PRO A 132 4.51 -1.38 5.48
C PRO A 132 4.83 -2.35 4.33
N VAL A 133 5.66 -3.36 4.61
CA VAL A 133 6.07 -4.35 3.61
C VAL A 133 5.58 -5.73 4.02
N SER A 134 4.84 -6.34 3.13
CA SER A 134 4.30 -7.70 3.24
C SER A 134 4.86 -8.61 2.13
N SER A 135 4.39 -9.86 2.08
CA SER A 135 4.91 -10.84 1.13
C SER A 135 3.83 -11.82 0.67
N LEU A 136 4.05 -12.37 -0.51
CA LEU A 136 3.36 -13.56 -1.03
C LEU A 136 4.18 -14.84 -0.85
N GLU A 137 5.25 -14.83 -0.08
CA GLU A 137 6.11 -16.01 0.11
C GLU A 137 5.32 -17.21 0.67
N VAL A 138 4.27 -16.97 1.47
CA VAL A 138 3.34 -18.00 1.93
C VAL A 138 2.69 -18.80 0.77
N VAL A 139 2.47 -18.17 -0.38
CA VAL A 139 1.94 -18.83 -1.58
C VAL A 139 3.03 -19.67 -2.24
N THR A 140 4.24 -19.12 -2.37
CA THR A 140 5.39 -19.83 -2.93
C THR A 140 5.82 -21.01 -2.06
N ALA A 141 5.67 -20.88 -0.74
CA ALA A 141 5.96 -21.91 0.24
C ALA A 141 5.07 -23.18 0.11
N ALA A 142 3.98 -23.12 -0.65
CA ALA A 142 3.17 -24.29 -0.97
C ALA A 142 3.88 -25.27 -1.91
N ASP A 143 4.93 -24.84 -2.64
CA ASP A 143 5.78 -25.71 -3.42
C ASP A 143 6.78 -26.44 -2.48
N PRO A 144 6.75 -27.79 -2.38
CA PRO A 144 7.64 -28.53 -1.51
C PRO A 144 9.13 -28.43 -1.89
N ASN A 145 9.44 -27.97 -3.11
CA ASN A 145 10.80 -27.74 -3.59
C ASN A 145 11.30 -26.31 -3.35
N TYR A 146 10.46 -25.42 -2.86
CA TYR A 146 10.85 -24.05 -2.51
C TYR A 146 11.57 -24.03 -1.15
N ALA A 147 12.82 -23.57 -1.12
CA ALA A 147 13.56 -23.38 0.12
C ALA A 147 12.94 -22.23 0.92
N CYS A 148 12.14 -22.57 1.91
CA CYS A 148 11.32 -21.59 2.65
C CYS A 148 11.83 -21.44 4.10
N CYS A 149 11.74 -20.23 4.67
CA CYS A 149 11.33 -18.97 4.08
C CYS A 149 12.39 -17.91 4.36
N THR A 150 12.49 -16.91 3.52
CA THR A 150 13.56 -15.91 3.63
C THR A 150 13.05 -14.48 3.77
N PHE A 151 11.76 -14.24 3.54
CA PHE A 151 11.18 -12.92 3.71
C PHE A 151 11.14 -12.51 5.18
N ARG A 152 11.40 -11.23 5.44
CA ARG A 152 11.16 -10.60 6.73
C ARG A 152 10.28 -9.37 6.55
N GLY A 153 9.13 -9.35 7.25
CA GLY A 153 8.26 -8.19 7.31
C GLY A 153 9.02 -6.94 7.75
N SER A 154 8.63 -5.80 7.27
CA SER A 154 9.30 -4.53 7.63
C SER A 154 8.39 -3.33 7.51
N VAL A 155 8.82 -2.22 8.13
CA VAL A 155 8.34 -0.87 7.85
C VAL A 155 9.53 -0.04 7.39
N ALA A 156 9.39 0.63 6.25
CA ALA A 156 10.40 1.55 5.73
C ALA A 156 9.90 2.99 5.85
N ALA A 157 10.78 3.89 6.26
CA ALA A 157 10.54 5.33 6.26
C ALA A 157 11.23 5.97 5.06
N LEU A 158 10.45 6.65 4.21
CA LEU A 158 10.93 7.30 3.01
C LEU A 158 10.84 8.81 3.13
N ASP A 159 11.78 9.50 2.51
CA ASP A 159 11.65 10.93 2.27
C ASP A 159 10.56 11.18 1.21
N VAL A 160 9.60 12.04 1.52
CA VAL A 160 8.46 12.32 0.62
C VAL A 160 8.86 13.06 -0.66
N ASN A 161 10.04 13.70 -0.69
CA ASN A 161 10.46 14.53 -1.82
C ASN A 161 11.11 13.72 -2.94
N ASP A 162 11.88 12.68 -2.58
CA ASP A 162 12.67 11.92 -3.54
C ASP A 162 12.48 10.38 -3.42
N GLY A 163 11.71 9.93 -2.42
CA GLY A 163 11.46 8.51 -2.17
C GLY A 163 12.64 7.76 -1.55
N ARG A 164 13.74 8.46 -1.17
CA ARG A 164 14.90 7.83 -0.55
C ARG A 164 14.54 7.20 0.79
N ILE A 165 14.97 5.96 1.00
CA ILE A 165 14.77 5.25 2.27
C ILE A 165 15.65 5.89 3.34
N LYS A 166 15.02 6.51 4.35
CA LYS A 166 15.69 7.07 5.53
C LYS A 166 16.14 5.96 6.47
N TRP A 167 15.27 4.97 6.70
CA TRP A 167 15.53 3.76 7.47
C TRP A 167 14.52 2.66 7.13
N LYS A 168 14.86 1.42 7.48
CA LYS A 168 14.01 0.25 7.37
C LYS A 168 14.17 -0.59 8.63
N HIS A 169 13.05 -0.92 9.27
CA HIS A 169 12.97 -1.77 10.44
C HIS A 169 12.33 -3.09 10.10
N TYR A 170 12.98 -4.20 10.41
CA TYR A 170 12.47 -5.55 10.20
C TYR A 170 11.71 -6.05 11.44
N THR A 171 10.58 -6.75 11.20
CA THR A 171 9.78 -7.39 12.26
C THR A 171 10.47 -8.63 12.83
N VAL A 172 11.32 -9.28 12.04
CA VAL A 172 12.20 -10.38 12.44
C VAL A 172 13.64 -9.84 12.41
N GLU A 173 14.28 -9.75 13.57
CA GLU A 173 15.57 -9.06 13.73
C GLU A 173 16.70 -9.78 12.98
N ASN A 174 16.81 -11.09 13.16
CA ASN A 174 17.89 -11.88 12.58
C ASN A 174 17.54 -12.34 11.15
N PRO A 175 18.51 -12.32 10.21
CA PRO A 175 18.35 -12.94 8.92
C PRO A 175 18.03 -14.44 9.03
N PRO A 176 17.20 -15.01 8.14
CA PRO A 176 16.93 -16.43 8.12
C PRO A 176 18.17 -17.27 7.89
N ALA A 177 18.30 -18.37 8.62
CA ALA A 177 19.34 -19.39 8.47
C ALA A 177 18.71 -20.78 8.30
N GLU A 178 19.48 -21.75 7.80
CA GLU A 178 18.97 -23.12 7.67
C GLU A 178 18.68 -23.71 9.07
N SER A 179 17.46 -24.21 9.24
CA SER A 179 16.95 -24.78 10.50
C SER A 179 16.59 -26.27 10.35
N GLY A 180 16.88 -26.87 9.19
CA GLY A 180 16.58 -28.27 8.90
C GLY A 180 16.11 -28.46 7.47
N LYS A 181 15.46 -29.62 7.21
CA LYS A 181 14.95 -29.99 5.88
C LYS A 181 13.50 -30.44 5.95
N THR A 182 12.79 -30.30 4.84
CA THR A 182 11.47 -30.90 4.64
C THR A 182 11.60 -32.40 4.41
N ALA A 183 10.46 -33.12 4.39
CA ALA A 183 10.42 -34.55 4.07
C ALA A 183 10.98 -34.90 2.67
N VAL A 184 10.97 -33.94 1.74
CA VAL A 184 11.54 -34.11 0.40
C VAL A 184 12.98 -33.60 0.28
N GLY A 185 13.62 -33.21 1.39
CA GLY A 185 15.02 -32.79 1.44
C GLY A 185 15.26 -31.30 1.17
N THR A 186 14.23 -30.50 0.93
CA THR A 186 14.36 -29.06 0.70
C THR A 186 14.75 -28.34 1.99
N PRO A 187 15.69 -27.35 1.95
CA PRO A 187 16.06 -26.56 3.12
C PRO A 187 14.89 -25.82 3.74
N ARG A 188 14.79 -25.87 5.08
CA ARG A 188 13.92 -25.01 5.89
C ARG A 188 14.75 -23.86 6.45
N LEU A 189 14.27 -22.65 6.24
CA LEU A 189 14.96 -21.42 6.63
C LEU A 189 14.12 -20.63 7.65
N GLY A 190 14.81 -20.01 8.61
CA GLY A 190 14.15 -19.21 9.63
C GLY A 190 15.14 -18.60 10.64
N PRO A 191 14.68 -17.68 11.51
CA PRO A 191 13.32 -17.13 11.54
C PRO A 191 13.01 -16.24 10.34
N SER A 192 11.74 -16.20 9.91
CA SER A 192 11.29 -15.47 8.71
C SER A 192 9.81 -15.09 8.87
N GLY A 193 9.24 -14.39 7.92
CA GLY A 193 7.81 -14.05 7.92
C GLY A 193 7.51 -12.73 8.63
N ALA A 194 6.51 -12.74 9.49
CA ALA A 194 5.96 -11.57 10.19
C ALA A 194 5.69 -10.36 9.29
N PRO A 195 5.00 -10.55 8.13
CA PRO A 195 4.71 -9.48 7.18
C PRO A 195 3.83 -8.40 7.81
N VAL A 196 3.99 -7.16 7.35
CA VAL A 196 3.14 -6.04 7.78
C VAL A 196 2.07 -5.78 6.72
N TRP A 197 0.88 -6.32 6.94
CA TRP A 197 -0.26 -6.24 6.02
C TRP A 197 -1.10 -4.97 6.20
N GLY A 198 -1.17 -4.50 7.44
CA GLY A 198 -2.01 -3.40 7.84
C GLY A 198 -1.33 -2.04 7.67
N SER A 199 -2.15 -1.00 7.68
CA SER A 199 -1.63 0.38 7.68
C SER A 199 -1.06 0.72 9.05
N PRO A 200 0.14 1.33 9.14
CA PRO A 200 0.68 1.83 10.38
C PRO A 200 -0.16 2.97 10.96
N ALA A 201 -0.08 3.17 12.27
CA ALA A 201 -0.64 4.32 12.97
C ALA A 201 0.48 5.08 13.68
N PHE A 202 0.39 6.41 13.74
CA PHE A 202 1.38 7.27 14.38
C PHE A 202 0.81 7.88 15.66
N ASP A 203 1.58 7.77 16.75
CA ASP A 203 1.29 8.46 18.02
C ASP A 203 2.12 9.76 18.07
N ASP A 204 1.47 10.88 17.85
CA ASP A 204 2.12 12.21 17.86
C ASP A 204 2.72 12.58 19.21
N ARG A 205 2.17 12.06 20.32
CA ARG A 205 2.64 12.39 21.67
C ARG A 205 3.95 11.67 22.00
N ARG A 206 4.08 10.42 21.50
CA ARG A 206 5.23 9.58 21.77
C ARG A 206 6.25 9.58 20.63
N GLY A 207 5.88 10.05 19.44
CA GLY A 207 6.72 10.00 18.26
C GLY A 207 6.97 8.57 17.78
N VAL A 208 6.02 7.66 17.99
CA VAL A 208 6.18 6.22 17.66
C VAL A 208 5.14 5.76 16.65
N ILE A 209 5.50 4.71 15.92
CA ILE A 209 4.64 4.04 14.95
C ILE A 209 4.19 2.70 15.53
N TYR A 210 2.90 2.43 15.44
CA TYR A 210 2.31 1.13 15.75
C TYR A 210 1.94 0.42 14.45
N HIS A 211 2.27 -0.84 14.34
CA HIS A 211 1.85 -1.72 13.26
C HIS A 211 1.60 -3.13 13.78
N GLY A 212 0.70 -3.86 13.13
CA GLY A 212 0.53 -5.29 13.35
C GLY A 212 1.40 -6.07 12.37
N SER A 213 2.01 -7.16 12.82
CA SER A 213 2.64 -8.15 11.95
C SER A 213 1.77 -9.40 11.84
N GLY A 214 1.89 -10.11 10.73
CA GLY A 214 1.23 -11.39 10.52
C GLY A 214 2.05 -12.58 10.99
N GLU A 215 1.79 -13.73 10.39
CA GLU A 215 2.36 -15.03 10.71
C GLU A 215 3.89 -15.07 10.59
N ASN A 216 4.52 -15.90 11.44
CA ASN A 216 5.93 -16.26 11.41
C ASN A 216 6.07 -17.69 10.86
#